data_615f9a7ba05e5f762020ffb6ad19138c
#
_entry.id   615f9a7ba05e5f762020ffb6ad19138c
#
_cell.length_a   1.000
_cell.length_b   1.000
_cell.length_c   1.000
_cell.angle_alpha   90.00
_cell.angle_beta   90.00
_cell.angle_gamma   90.00
#
_symmetry.space_group_name_H-M   'P 1'
#
loop_
_entity.id
_entity.type
_entity.pdbx_description
1 polymer ?
#
loop_
_entity_poly.entity_id
_entity_poly.type
_entity_poly.pdbx_seq_one_letter_code
_entity_poly.pdbx_strand_id
1 'polypeptide(L)'
;REGESQILVATDAIAMGLNLPIKTLLFSKDNKFDGLRRRELLPTEVLQISGRAGRYGFEEKGYVGALDENALATIASAFHSPLPDIKLPVSVMASLEHVMLIGEILETDNILDILAFFAENMEFEGPFIAANIDAMLEIAAIVSEYDLDLKTRFYLSCAPASISSPYIESVFHRYIRQIEAGGKVLYIPPRDLPAFAQTNDMLLNAEDRVREISLYLWLSFKFPDIFQDTEKAIAARSRLNNFIENSLRQGHFTKTCRKCGKVLDFSYRFSICDECHTQNKRGSGLSTYGGYRGRKRR
;
A
#
# COMPACT_ATOMS: atom_id res chain seq x y z
N ARG A 1 16.49 14.76 10.13
CA ARG A 1 16.21 15.61 11.32
C ARG A 1 17.46 16.28 11.86
N GLU A 2 18.61 15.72 11.62
CA GLU A 2 19.90 16.15 12.17
C GLU A 2 20.64 17.16 11.27
N GLY A 3 19.99 17.70 10.23
CA GLY A 3 20.56 18.71 9.34
C GLY A 3 21.57 18.19 8.32
N GLU A 4 21.67 16.87 8.14
CA GLU A 4 22.60 16.24 7.19
C GLU A 4 22.24 16.49 5.72
N SER A 5 20.97 16.80 5.41
CA SER A 5 20.51 17.06 4.06
C SER A 5 19.76 18.39 3.97
N GLN A 6 20.14 19.22 3.02
CA GLN A 6 19.47 20.51 2.75
C GLN A 6 18.27 20.33 1.79
N ILE A 7 18.21 19.24 1.03
CA ILE A 7 17.17 18.94 0.04
C ILE A 7 16.58 17.57 0.35
N LEU A 8 15.26 17.53 0.43
CA LEU A 8 14.48 16.28 0.55
C LEU A 8 13.65 16.08 -0.72
N VAL A 9 13.77 14.93 -1.35
CA VAL A 9 12.87 14.50 -2.42
C VAL A 9 11.91 13.45 -1.85
N ALA A 10 10.62 13.68 -2.02
CA ALA A 10 9.59 12.82 -1.45
C ALA A 10 8.39 12.68 -2.40
N THR A 11 7.57 11.68 -2.17
CA THR A 11 6.24 11.56 -2.78
C THR A 11 5.21 12.37 -1.99
N ASP A 12 3.95 12.37 -2.42
CA ASP A 12 2.81 12.95 -1.70
C ASP A 12 2.62 12.36 -0.29
N ALA A 13 3.22 11.21 0.02
CA ALA A 13 3.26 10.65 1.37
C ALA A 13 3.87 11.60 2.42
N ILE A 14 4.63 12.64 2.00
CA ILE A 14 5.11 13.69 2.91
C ILE A 14 3.96 14.43 3.59
N ALA A 15 2.78 14.48 2.97
CA ALA A 15 1.58 15.09 3.56
C ALA A 15 1.13 14.41 4.85
N MET A 16 1.49 13.14 5.05
CA MET A 16 1.06 12.35 6.19
C MET A 16 2.22 12.11 7.20
N GLY A 17 2.03 12.54 8.43
CA GLY A 17 2.81 12.08 9.60
C GLY A 17 4.25 12.57 9.73
N LEU A 18 4.86 13.22 8.74
CA LEU A 18 6.24 13.70 8.84
C LEU A 18 6.28 15.13 9.39
N ASN A 19 6.97 15.30 10.51
CA ASN A 19 7.26 16.61 11.09
C ASN A 19 8.70 17.01 10.77
N LEU A 20 8.87 17.71 9.64
CA LEU A 20 10.19 18.15 9.15
C LEU A 20 10.24 19.69 9.08
N PRO A 21 11.39 20.29 9.36
CA PRO A 21 11.61 21.75 9.26
C PRO A 21 11.78 22.13 7.77
N ILE A 22 10.69 22.21 7.03
CA ILE A 22 10.69 22.55 5.61
C ILE A 22 10.38 24.04 5.47
N LYS A 23 11.28 24.82 4.89
CA LYS A 23 11.06 26.23 4.56
C LYS A 23 10.40 26.42 3.19
N THR A 24 10.90 25.70 2.19
CA THR A 24 10.43 25.81 0.81
C THR A 24 10.02 24.43 0.29
N LEU A 25 8.83 24.32 -0.24
CA LEU A 25 8.29 23.11 -0.88
C LEU A 25 8.07 23.39 -2.36
N LEU A 26 8.63 22.53 -3.21
CA LEU A 26 8.47 22.63 -4.66
C LEU A 26 7.79 21.34 -5.19
N PHE A 27 6.67 21.51 -5.88
CA PHE A 27 6.02 20.43 -6.60
C PHE A 27 6.80 20.13 -7.88
N SER A 28 7.25 18.89 -8.05
CA SER A 28 7.88 18.44 -9.29
C SER A 28 6.85 18.01 -10.34
N LYS A 29 5.63 17.72 -9.91
CA LYS A 29 4.48 17.34 -10.73
C LYS A 29 3.19 17.87 -10.10
N ASP A 30 2.23 18.23 -10.95
CA ASP A 30 0.87 18.65 -10.60
C ASP A 30 -0.13 17.49 -10.58
N ASN A 31 0.34 16.26 -10.87
CA ASN A 31 -0.49 15.08 -11.01
C ASN A 31 0.12 13.86 -10.32
N LYS A 32 -0.73 12.88 -9.99
CA LYS A 32 -0.34 11.61 -9.39
C LYS A 32 -1.09 10.44 -10.02
N PHE A 33 -0.59 9.23 -9.79
CA PHE A 33 -1.31 7.99 -10.04
C PHE A 33 -2.09 7.62 -8.78
N ASP A 34 -3.42 7.45 -8.91
CA ASP A 34 -4.32 7.18 -7.78
C ASP A 34 -4.61 5.68 -7.54
N GLY A 35 -3.84 4.82 -8.20
CA GLY A 35 -4.04 3.37 -8.20
C GLY A 35 -4.76 2.85 -9.45
N LEU A 36 -5.53 3.71 -10.13
CA LEU A 36 -6.29 3.38 -11.34
C LEU A 36 -5.80 4.17 -12.56
N ARG A 37 -5.61 5.48 -12.39
CA ARG A 37 -5.23 6.40 -13.47
C ARG A 37 -4.38 7.57 -12.98
N ARG A 38 -3.70 8.24 -13.91
CA ARG A 38 -3.11 9.54 -13.62
C ARG A 38 -4.17 10.62 -13.61
N ARG A 39 -4.16 11.45 -12.59
CA ARG A 39 -5.03 12.62 -12.42
C ARG A 39 -4.28 13.79 -11.78
N GLU A 40 -4.79 14.97 -11.95
CA GLU A 40 -4.31 16.15 -11.24
C GLU A 40 -4.48 16.01 -9.72
N LEU A 41 -3.63 16.70 -8.98
CA LEU A 41 -3.74 16.80 -7.53
C LEU A 41 -5.01 17.56 -7.16
N LEU A 42 -5.75 17.04 -6.20
CA LEU A 42 -6.94 17.70 -5.66
C LEU A 42 -6.54 18.91 -4.80
N PRO A 43 -7.38 19.94 -4.65
CA PRO A 43 -7.14 21.06 -3.75
C PRO A 43 -6.78 20.63 -2.33
N THR A 44 -7.45 19.60 -1.80
CA THR A 44 -7.17 19.02 -0.49
C THR A 44 -5.75 18.44 -0.41
N GLU A 45 -5.30 17.74 -1.45
CA GLU A 45 -3.95 17.15 -1.52
C GLU A 45 -2.89 18.25 -1.61
N VAL A 46 -3.12 19.25 -2.45
CA VAL A 46 -2.22 20.41 -2.57
C VAL A 46 -2.08 21.13 -1.23
N LEU A 47 -3.17 21.39 -0.52
CA LEU A 47 -3.15 22.06 0.78
C LEU A 47 -2.46 21.20 1.85
N GLN A 48 -2.70 19.89 1.90
CA GLN A 48 -2.05 18.98 2.84
C GLN A 48 -0.54 18.90 2.63
N ILE A 49 -0.10 18.82 1.37
CA ILE A 49 1.33 18.81 1.01
C ILE A 49 1.94 20.17 1.32
N SER A 50 1.33 21.27 0.88
CA SER A 50 1.79 22.65 1.08
C SER A 50 1.90 23.02 2.56
N GLY A 51 0.99 22.51 3.40
CA GLY A 51 0.99 22.70 4.84
C GLY A 51 2.19 22.08 5.57
N ARG A 52 3.13 21.46 4.83
CA ARG A 52 4.44 21.03 5.37
C ARG A 52 5.50 22.11 5.31
N ALA A 53 5.30 23.16 4.52
CA ALA A 53 6.18 24.33 4.50
C ALA A 53 5.76 25.33 5.58
N GLY A 54 6.74 25.94 6.27
CA GLY A 54 6.48 26.98 7.27
C GLY A 54 5.75 26.49 8.51
N ARG A 55 6.05 25.30 8.98
CA ARG A 55 5.34 24.73 10.12
C ARG A 55 5.67 25.45 11.44
N TYR A 56 4.62 25.76 12.21
CA TYR A 56 4.72 26.42 13.49
C TYR A 56 5.76 25.76 14.42
N GLY A 57 6.63 26.60 15.00
CA GLY A 57 7.72 26.17 15.89
C GLY A 57 9.05 25.87 15.17
N PHE A 58 9.10 25.86 13.82
CA PHE A 58 10.33 25.68 13.05
C PHE A 58 10.62 26.86 12.12
N GLU A 59 9.63 27.33 11.37
CA GLU A 59 9.73 28.46 10.42
C GLU A 59 8.45 29.30 10.49
N GLU A 60 8.60 30.64 10.59
CA GLU A 60 7.46 31.55 10.66
C GLU A 60 6.67 31.64 9.33
N LYS A 61 7.40 31.47 8.20
CA LYS A 61 6.82 31.54 6.84
C LYS A 61 7.32 30.39 6.00
N GLY A 62 6.39 29.69 5.34
CA GLY A 62 6.67 28.70 4.34
C GLY A 62 6.46 29.21 2.93
N TYR A 63 7.23 28.68 1.99
CA TYR A 63 7.11 29.01 0.57
C TYR A 63 6.71 27.75 -0.19
N VAL A 64 5.75 27.89 -1.11
CA VAL A 64 5.28 26.80 -1.95
C VAL A 64 5.38 27.24 -3.41
N GLY A 65 5.89 26.36 -4.25
CA GLY A 65 6.04 26.60 -5.69
C GLY A 65 6.03 25.29 -6.48
N ALA A 66 6.36 25.38 -7.77
CA ALA A 66 6.55 24.24 -8.64
C ALA A 66 7.81 24.41 -9.50
N LEU A 67 8.30 23.30 -10.09
CA LEU A 67 9.52 23.30 -10.90
C LEU A 67 9.30 23.83 -12.33
N ASP A 68 8.05 23.84 -12.80
CA ASP A 68 7.68 24.38 -14.10
C ASP A 68 6.45 25.31 -14.01
N GLU A 69 6.28 26.20 -14.99
CA GLU A 69 5.23 27.23 -14.98
C GLU A 69 3.81 26.64 -15.11
N ASN A 70 3.65 25.56 -15.88
CA ASN A 70 2.33 24.92 -16.04
C ASN A 70 1.89 24.26 -14.72
N ALA A 71 2.80 23.50 -14.11
CA ALA A 71 2.54 22.91 -12.81
C ALA A 71 2.30 24.01 -11.75
N LEU A 72 3.02 25.13 -11.80
CA LEU A 72 2.80 26.26 -10.88
C LEU A 72 1.38 26.84 -11.03
N ALA A 73 0.89 27.02 -12.24
CA ALA A 73 -0.46 27.52 -12.48
C ALA A 73 -1.53 26.57 -11.92
N THR A 74 -1.40 25.26 -12.18
CA THR A 74 -2.30 24.23 -11.67
C THR A 74 -2.29 24.19 -10.13
N ILE A 75 -1.09 24.17 -9.52
CA ILE A 75 -0.93 24.15 -8.06
C ILE A 75 -1.46 25.42 -7.41
N ALA A 76 -1.19 26.59 -7.98
CA ALA A 76 -1.70 27.87 -7.46
C ALA A 76 -3.23 27.93 -7.55
N SER A 77 -3.82 27.48 -8.65
CA SER A 77 -5.27 27.37 -8.80
C SER A 77 -5.87 26.44 -7.73
N ALA A 78 -5.30 25.25 -7.56
CA ALA A 78 -5.77 24.29 -6.57
C ALA A 78 -5.59 24.81 -5.12
N PHE A 79 -4.49 25.51 -4.84
CA PHE A 79 -4.21 26.10 -3.52
C PHE A 79 -5.23 27.15 -3.09
N HIS A 80 -5.75 27.94 -4.04
CA HIS A 80 -6.75 28.99 -3.79
C HIS A 80 -8.20 28.52 -4.02
N SER A 81 -8.39 27.27 -4.46
CA SER A 81 -9.73 26.72 -4.66
C SER A 81 -10.42 26.49 -3.32
N PRO A 82 -11.73 26.71 -3.23
CA PRO A 82 -12.49 26.32 -2.06
C PRO A 82 -12.36 24.81 -1.82
N LEU A 83 -12.27 24.41 -0.55
CA LEU A 83 -12.29 22.99 -0.23
C LEU A 83 -13.65 22.40 -0.62
N PRO A 84 -13.67 21.22 -1.23
CA PRO A 84 -14.92 20.54 -1.50
C PRO A 84 -15.61 20.18 -0.17
N ASP A 85 -16.93 20.27 -0.19
CA ASP A 85 -17.75 19.78 0.93
C ASP A 85 -17.47 18.29 1.20
N ILE A 86 -17.61 17.90 2.46
CA ILE A 86 -17.52 16.49 2.84
C ILE A 86 -18.64 15.73 2.12
N LYS A 87 -18.23 14.73 1.34
CA LYS A 87 -19.20 13.88 0.64
C LYS A 87 -19.95 13.03 1.65
N LEU A 88 -21.26 13.14 1.60
CA LEU A 88 -22.16 12.34 2.41
C LEU A 88 -22.69 11.15 1.57
N PRO A 89 -22.98 10.02 2.20
CA PRO A 89 -22.79 9.71 3.62
C PRO A 89 -21.32 9.39 3.98
N VAL A 90 -20.95 9.59 5.25
CA VAL A 90 -19.61 9.25 5.77
C VAL A 90 -19.58 7.77 6.16
N SER A 91 -18.56 7.05 5.69
CA SER A 91 -18.40 5.63 5.98
C SER A 91 -17.82 5.38 7.38
N VAL A 92 -18.44 4.51 8.14
CA VAL A 92 -18.04 4.09 9.49
C VAL A 92 -17.52 2.66 9.45
N MET A 93 -16.29 2.46 9.92
CA MET A 93 -15.69 1.12 10.04
C MET A 93 -16.24 0.37 11.25
N ALA A 94 -16.27 -0.95 11.17
CA ALA A 94 -16.56 -1.79 12.31
C ALA A 94 -15.55 -1.54 13.45
N SER A 95 -16.03 -1.34 14.66
CA SER A 95 -15.24 -1.27 15.89
C SER A 95 -15.38 -2.57 16.68
N LEU A 96 -14.48 -2.78 17.66
CA LEU A 96 -14.61 -3.91 18.57
C LEU A 96 -15.96 -3.92 19.29
N GLU A 97 -16.46 -2.74 19.68
CA GLU A 97 -17.75 -2.60 20.35
C GLU A 97 -18.91 -3.06 19.45
N HIS A 98 -18.89 -2.68 18.17
CA HIS A 98 -19.87 -3.17 17.20
C HIS A 98 -19.81 -4.70 17.08
N VAL A 99 -18.61 -5.27 16.98
CA VAL A 99 -18.42 -6.72 16.83
C VAL A 99 -18.93 -7.48 18.05
N MET A 100 -18.60 -7.01 19.25
CA MET A 100 -19.08 -7.64 20.50
C MET A 100 -20.59 -7.58 20.63
N LEU A 101 -21.19 -6.40 20.37
CA LEU A 101 -22.64 -6.19 20.44
C LEU A 101 -23.39 -7.08 19.41
N ILE A 102 -22.92 -7.12 18.16
CA ILE A 102 -23.55 -7.93 17.13
C ILE A 102 -23.40 -9.43 17.45
N GLY A 103 -22.24 -9.84 17.98
CA GLY A 103 -22.03 -11.21 18.42
C GLY A 103 -23.01 -11.65 19.50
N GLU A 104 -23.30 -10.77 20.47
CA GLU A 104 -24.33 -11.01 21.50
C GLU A 104 -25.74 -11.08 20.89
N ILE A 105 -26.09 -10.18 19.97
CA ILE A 105 -27.42 -10.17 19.31
C ILE A 105 -27.64 -11.40 18.45
N LEU A 106 -26.62 -11.82 17.71
CA LEU A 106 -26.70 -12.99 16.82
C LEU A 106 -26.41 -14.33 17.54
N GLU A 107 -26.04 -14.27 18.82
CA GLU A 107 -25.64 -15.44 19.63
C GLU A 107 -24.53 -16.25 18.94
N THR A 108 -23.54 -15.57 18.32
CA THR A 108 -22.45 -16.19 17.57
C THR A 108 -21.10 -15.51 17.85
N ASP A 109 -20.02 -16.28 17.76
CA ASP A 109 -18.65 -15.82 17.77
C ASP A 109 -17.97 -15.90 16.38
N ASN A 110 -18.76 -16.23 15.35
CA ASN A 110 -18.27 -16.28 13.96
C ASN A 110 -18.04 -14.85 13.45
N ILE A 111 -16.78 -14.46 13.34
CA ILE A 111 -16.38 -13.12 12.92
C ILE A 111 -16.87 -12.76 11.50
N LEU A 112 -17.00 -13.74 10.59
CA LEU A 112 -17.51 -13.50 9.23
C LEU A 112 -18.98 -13.12 9.25
N ASP A 113 -19.81 -13.85 10.01
CA ASP A 113 -21.24 -13.58 10.12
C ASP A 113 -21.48 -12.21 10.77
N ILE A 114 -20.71 -11.90 11.81
CA ILE A 114 -20.77 -10.62 12.52
C ILE A 114 -20.38 -9.45 11.61
N LEU A 115 -19.29 -9.56 10.85
CA LEU A 115 -18.84 -8.51 9.95
C LEU A 115 -19.74 -8.36 8.73
N ALA A 116 -20.26 -9.47 8.19
CA ALA A 116 -21.27 -9.42 7.12
C ALA A 116 -22.53 -8.71 7.60
N PHE A 117 -23.04 -9.06 8.79
CA PHE A 117 -24.17 -8.37 9.41
C PHE A 117 -23.92 -6.88 9.58
N PHE A 118 -22.74 -6.48 10.08
CA PHE A 118 -22.35 -5.09 10.19
C PHE A 118 -22.44 -4.36 8.85
N ALA A 119 -21.88 -4.94 7.79
CA ALA A 119 -21.83 -4.29 6.47
C ALA A 119 -23.22 -4.14 5.84
N GLU A 120 -24.12 -5.09 6.08
CA GLU A 120 -25.41 -5.18 5.40
C GLU A 120 -26.56 -4.57 6.20
N ASN A 121 -26.48 -4.60 7.53
CA ASN A 121 -27.64 -4.29 8.38
C ASN A 121 -27.43 -3.13 9.37
N MET A 122 -26.18 -2.62 9.51
CA MET A 122 -25.98 -1.51 10.45
C MET A 122 -26.50 -0.20 9.87
N GLU A 123 -27.47 0.35 10.57
CA GLU A 123 -28.00 1.69 10.33
C GLU A 123 -27.43 2.66 11.37
N PHE A 124 -26.97 3.82 10.92
CA PHE A 124 -26.43 4.87 11.75
C PHE A 124 -27.33 6.09 11.72
N GLU A 125 -27.44 6.77 12.84
CA GLU A 125 -28.13 8.07 12.86
C GLU A 125 -27.34 9.12 12.06
N GLY A 126 -28.07 9.97 11.32
CA GLY A 126 -27.50 11.06 10.54
C GLY A 126 -26.84 10.58 9.22
N PRO A 127 -25.85 11.32 8.73
CA PRO A 127 -25.27 11.09 7.38
C PRO A 127 -24.15 10.03 7.41
N PHE A 128 -24.38 8.92 8.08
CA PHE A 128 -23.38 7.85 8.21
C PHE A 128 -23.89 6.54 7.63
N ILE A 129 -22.96 5.72 7.08
CA ILE A 129 -23.23 4.36 6.57
C ILE A 129 -22.12 3.42 7.01
N ALA A 130 -22.41 2.12 7.02
CA ALA A 130 -21.36 1.12 7.17
C ALA A 130 -20.33 1.22 6.02
N ALA A 131 -19.05 1.15 6.35
CA ALA A 131 -18.00 1.15 5.36
C ALA A 131 -17.98 -0.18 4.59
N ASN A 132 -17.47 -0.13 3.35
CA ASN A 132 -17.10 -1.36 2.65
C ASN A 132 -15.93 -2.02 3.38
N ILE A 133 -16.09 -3.28 3.75
CA ILE A 133 -15.12 -4.06 4.53
C ILE A 133 -14.66 -5.33 3.79
N ASP A 134 -14.77 -5.39 2.45
CA ASP A 134 -14.42 -6.58 1.66
C ASP A 134 -13.01 -7.08 1.96
N ALA A 135 -12.01 -6.18 2.00
CA ALA A 135 -10.65 -6.54 2.35
C ALA A 135 -10.50 -7.08 3.80
N MET A 136 -11.34 -6.61 4.72
CA MET A 136 -11.38 -7.11 6.08
C MET A 136 -12.03 -8.50 6.15
N LEU A 137 -13.06 -8.74 5.35
CA LEU A 137 -13.72 -10.05 5.23
C LEU A 137 -12.79 -11.11 4.64
N GLU A 138 -11.95 -10.75 3.66
CA GLU A 138 -10.95 -11.66 3.11
C GLU A 138 -9.95 -12.13 4.19
N ILE A 139 -9.48 -11.22 5.04
CA ILE A 139 -8.59 -11.56 6.16
C ILE A 139 -9.36 -12.33 7.24
N ALA A 140 -10.60 -11.95 7.54
CA ALA A 140 -11.44 -12.63 8.50
C ALA A 140 -11.70 -14.10 8.13
N ALA A 141 -11.83 -14.40 6.82
CA ALA A 141 -11.96 -15.76 6.35
C ALA A 141 -10.75 -16.63 6.76
N ILE A 142 -9.53 -16.11 6.58
CA ILE A 142 -8.30 -16.80 7.03
C ILE A 142 -8.31 -16.98 8.55
N VAL A 143 -8.65 -15.93 9.29
CA VAL A 143 -8.63 -15.95 10.77
C VAL A 143 -9.67 -16.92 11.33
N SER A 144 -10.79 -17.12 10.65
CA SER A 144 -11.87 -18.03 11.07
C SER A 144 -11.46 -19.51 11.07
N GLU A 145 -10.37 -19.86 10.39
CA GLU A 145 -9.83 -21.23 10.39
C GLU A 145 -9.16 -21.63 11.73
N TYR A 146 -8.97 -20.66 12.64
CA TYR A 146 -8.22 -20.85 13.89
C TYR A 146 -9.11 -20.72 15.12
N ASP A 147 -8.75 -21.46 16.18
CA ASP A 147 -9.46 -21.43 17.46
C ASP A 147 -8.96 -20.24 18.30
N LEU A 148 -9.64 -19.11 18.15
CA LEU A 148 -9.29 -17.84 18.79
C LEU A 148 -10.57 -17.18 19.37
N ASP A 149 -10.41 -16.39 20.43
CA ASP A 149 -11.51 -15.57 20.94
C ASP A 149 -11.91 -14.46 19.94
N LEU A 150 -13.16 -14.02 20.04
CA LEU A 150 -13.75 -13.05 19.11
C LEU A 150 -12.96 -11.73 19.02
N LYS A 151 -12.44 -11.23 20.16
CA LYS A 151 -11.64 -10.01 20.21
C LYS A 151 -10.33 -10.17 19.41
N THR A 152 -9.66 -11.30 19.58
CA THR A 152 -8.42 -11.64 18.86
C THR A 152 -8.70 -11.80 17.37
N ARG A 153 -9.79 -12.50 16.99
CA ARG A 153 -10.24 -12.60 15.59
C ARG A 153 -10.48 -11.23 14.97
N PHE A 154 -11.16 -10.34 15.67
CA PHE A 154 -11.41 -8.98 15.18
C PHE A 154 -10.11 -8.20 14.96
N TYR A 155 -9.19 -8.20 15.93
CA TYR A 155 -7.92 -7.49 15.75
C TYR A 155 -7.09 -8.06 14.61
N LEU A 156 -7.03 -9.37 14.45
CA LEU A 156 -6.34 -9.99 13.31
C LEU A 156 -7.00 -9.66 11.98
N SER A 157 -8.33 -9.57 11.92
CA SER A 157 -9.06 -9.16 10.71
C SER A 157 -8.77 -7.71 10.31
N CYS A 158 -8.36 -6.86 11.25
CA CYS A 158 -7.89 -5.49 10.98
C CYS A 158 -6.42 -5.40 10.58
N ALA A 159 -5.67 -6.52 10.52
CA ALA A 159 -4.25 -6.48 10.25
C ALA A 159 -3.94 -6.01 8.81
N PRO A 160 -2.89 -5.20 8.60
CA PRO A 160 -2.48 -4.76 7.28
C PRO A 160 -1.73 -5.87 6.53
N ALA A 161 -2.35 -7.05 6.42
CA ALA A 161 -1.79 -8.20 5.73
C ALA A 161 -2.17 -8.17 4.25
N SER A 162 -1.19 -7.97 3.37
CA SER A 162 -1.39 -8.06 1.92
C SER A 162 -1.45 -9.54 1.50
N ILE A 163 -2.61 -10.18 1.67
CA ILE A 163 -2.81 -11.60 1.34
C ILE A 163 -2.67 -11.92 -0.16
N SER A 164 -2.64 -10.92 -1.02
CA SER A 164 -2.26 -11.08 -2.43
C SER A 164 -0.77 -11.46 -2.63
N SER A 165 0.09 -11.28 -1.61
CA SER A 165 1.46 -11.79 -1.59
C SER A 165 1.48 -13.15 -0.88
N PRO A 166 1.80 -14.26 -1.60
CA PRO A 166 1.87 -15.60 -0.99
C PRO A 166 2.86 -15.67 0.18
N TYR A 167 3.91 -14.83 0.12
CA TYR A 167 4.86 -14.74 1.23
C TYR A 167 4.20 -14.16 2.49
N ILE A 168 3.52 -13.02 2.37
CA ILE A 168 2.87 -12.37 3.51
C ILE A 168 1.72 -13.21 4.06
N GLU A 169 0.94 -13.85 3.20
CA GLU A 169 -0.09 -14.80 3.59
C GLU A 169 0.50 -15.95 4.44
N SER A 170 1.58 -16.57 3.97
CA SER A 170 2.29 -17.63 4.72
C SER A 170 2.82 -17.14 6.07
N VAL A 171 3.35 -15.92 6.13
CA VAL A 171 3.81 -15.28 7.37
C VAL A 171 2.64 -15.05 8.32
N PHE A 172 1.51 -14.56 7.80
CA PHE A 172 0.32 -14.29 8.60
C PHE A 172 -0.25 -15.56 9.22
N HIS A 173 -0.40 -16.62 8.45
CA HIS A 173 -0.77 -17.95 8.95
C HIS A 173 0.19 -18.46 10.05
N ARG A 174 1.50 -18.27 9.87
CA ARG A 174 2.49 -18.64 10.87
C ARG A 174 2.30 -17.87 12.18
N TYR A 175 2.04 -16.57 12.12
CA TYR A 175 1.80 -15.73 13.29
C TYR A 175 0.52 -16.11 14.01
N ILE A 176 -0.57 -16.38 13.27
CA ILE A 176 -1.85 -16.80 13.86
C ILE A 176 -1.69 -18.11 14.61
N ARG A 177 -1.01 -19.12 14.04
CA ARG A 177 -0.74 -20.40 14.73
C ARG A 177 0.03 -20.22 16.01
N GLN A 178 0.96 -19.27 16.06
CA GLN A 178 1.72 -18.99 17.27
C GLN A 178 0.86 -18.29 18.33
N ILE A 179 -0.06 -17.41 17.91
CA ILE A 179 -1.03 -16.79 18.82
C ILE A 179 -1.98 -17.86 19.39
N GLU A 180 -2.55 -18.71 18.52
CA GLU A 180 -3.45 -19.82 18.90
C GLU A 180 -2.78 -20.77 19.89
N ALA A 181 -1.50 -21.08 19.69
CA ALA A 181 -0.71 -21.91 20.63
C ALA A 181 -0.36 -21.21 21.94
N GLY A 182 -0.74 -19.94 22.15
CA GLY A 182 -0.41 -19.15 23.34
C GLY A 182 1.09 -18.84 23.49
N GLY A 183 1.85 -18.95 22.40
CA GLY A 183 3.31 -18.77 22.38
C GLY A 183 3.72 -17.33 22.08
N LYS A 184 5.00 -17.02 22.38
CA LYS A 184 5.63 -15.77 21.99
C LYS A 184 6.05 -15.84 20.52
N VAL A 185 5.76 -14.80 19.78
CA VAL A 185 6.18 -14.65 18.37
C VAL A 185 7.51 -13.90 18.34
N LEU A 186 8.60 -14.65 18.11
CA LEU A 186 9.92 -14.06 17.99
C LEU A 186 10.17 -13.62 16.54
N TYR A 187 10.72 -12.42 16.37
CA TYR A 187 11.15 -11.94 15.07
C TYR A 187 12.53 -12.53 14.70
N ILE A 188 12.59 -13.16 13.54
CA ILE A 188 13.83 -13.73 13.01
C ILE A 188 14.35 -12.79 11.90
N PRO A 189 15.39 -11.97 12.16
CA PRO A 189 15.94 -11.07 11.17
C PRO A 189 16.59 -11.85 10.02
N PRO A 190 16.58 -11.31 8.79
CA PRO A 190 17.30 -11.90 7.68
C PRO A 190 18.80 -11.98 8.00
N ARG A 191 19.41 -13.12 7.65
CA ARG A 191 20.86 -13.32 7.77
C ARG A 191 21.53 -12.65 6.57
N ASP A 192 22.74 -12.20 6.74
CA ASP A 192 23.71 -11.76 5.74
C ASP A 192 23.12 -11.15 4.43
N LEU A 193 22.79 -9.87 4.50
CA LEU A 193 22.45 -9.11 3.30
C LEU A 193 23.75 -8.68 2.62
N PRO A 194 23.93 -8.93 1.31
CA PRO A 194 25.02 -8.33 0.55
C PRO A 194 24.90 -6.80 0.52
N ALA A 195 25.93 -6.10 0.03
CA ALA A 195 25.91 -4.63 -0.02
C ALA A 195 24.76 -4.08 -0.89
N PHE A 196 24.37 -4.79 -1.93
CA PHE A 196 23.24 -4.49 -2.82
C PHE A 196 22.71 -5.76 -3.47
N ALA A 197 21.48 -5.73 -3.97
CA ALA A 197 20.85 -6.84 -4.66
C ALA A 197 21.53 -7.11 -6.02
N GLN A 198 21.76 -8.37 -6.33
CA GLN A 198 22.32 -8.81 -7.60
C GLN A 198 21.22 -9.20 -8.61
N THR A 199 20.02 -9.47 -8.12
CA THR A 199 18.86 -9.86 -8.93
C THR A 199 17.60 -9.13 -8.46
N ASN A 200 16.61 -9.03 -9.36
CA ASN A 200 15.30 -8.48 -9.02
C ASN A 200 14.63 -9.26 -7.89
N ASP A 201 14.77 -10.58 -7.88
CA ASP A 201 14.16 -11.43 -6.86
C ASP A 201 14.71 -11.13 -5.45
N MET A 202 16.01 -10.79 -5.34
CA MET A 202 16.59 -10.36 -4.06
C MET A 202 15.98 -9.05 -3.57
N LEU A 203 15.68 -8.13 -4.49
CA LEU A 203 15.03 -6.86 -4.12
C LEU A 203 13.58 -7.08 -3.72
N LEU A 204 12.81 -7.86 -4.48
CA LEU A 204 11.43 -8.23 -4.14
C LEU A 204 11.35 -8.95 -2.79
N ASN A 205 12.26 -9.89 -2.54
CA ASN A 205 12.35 -10.57 -1.24
C ASN A 205 12.65 -9.59 -0.10
N ALA A 206 13.49 -8.59 -0.33
CA ALA A 206 13.77 -7.56 0.68
C ALA A 206 12.52 -6.69 0.95
N GLU A 207 11.77 -6.32 -0.08
CA GLU A 207 10.50 -5.59 0.06
C GLU A 207 9.45 -6.41 0.82
N ASP A 208 9.31 -7.70 0.51
CA ASP A 208 8.41 -8.60 1.24
C ASP A 208 8.82 -8.74 2.71
N ARG A 209 10.11 -8.78 3.01
CA ARG A 209 10.61 -8.74 4.39
C ARG A 209 10.28 -7.42 5.10
N VAL A 210 10.33 -6.29 4.41
CA VAL A 210 9.90 -4.99 4.99
C VAL A 210 8.39 -5.01 5.29
N ARG A 211 7.58 -5.62 4.42
CA ARG A 211 6.13 -5.81 4.66
C ARG A 211 5.87 -6.72 5.86
N GLU A 212 6.61 -7.85 5.97
CA GLU A 212 6.57 -8.73 7.16
C GLU A 212 6.87 -7.96 8.44
N ILE A 213 7.92 -7.12 8.44
CA ILE A 213 8.26 -6.30 9.62
C ILE A 213 7.14 -5.31 9.95
N SER A 214 6.54 -4.69 8.94
CA SER A 214 5.43 -3.77 9.15
C SER A 214 4.22 -4.46 9.79
N LEU A 215 3.91 -5.67 9.34
CA LEU A 215 2.88 -6.53 9.93
C LEU A 215 3.25 -6.91 11.37
N TYR A 216 4.50 -7.36 11.62
CA TYR A 216 4.98 -7.70 12.96
C TYR A 216 4.86 -6.53 13.93
N LEU A 217 5.30 -5.33 13.52
CA LEU A 217 5.23 -4.13 14.36
C LEU A 217 3.79 -3.68 14.62
N TRP A 218 2.88 -3.85 13.65
CA TRP A 218 1.47 -3.57 13.84
C TRP A 218 0.85 -4.56 14.84
N LEU A 219 1.16 -5.86 14.71
CA LEU A 219 0.71 -6.90 15.64
C LEU A 219 1.30 -6.70 17.03
N SER A 220 2.55 -6.26 17.17
CA SER A 220 3.16 -5.97 18.46
C SER A 220 2.44 -4.83 19.23
N PHE A 221 1.84 -3.89 18.50
CA PHE A 221 1.00 -2.86 19.12
C PHE A 221 -0.33 -3.42 19.66
N LYS A 222 -0.90 -4.42 18.99
CA LYS A 222 -2.17 -5.07 19.40
C LYS A 222 -1.97 -6.18 20.40
N PHE A 223 -0.86 -6.90 20.32
CA PHE A 223 -0.51 -8.06 21.15
C PHE A 223 0.90 -7.90 21.74
N PRO A 224 1.15 -6.90 22.60
CA PRO A 224 2.50 -6.59 23.10
C PRO A 224 3.14 -7.73 23.90
N ASP A 225 2.34 -8.55 24.57
CA ASP A 225 2.83 -9.70 25.35
C ASP A 225 3.27 -10.86 24.46
N ILE A 226 2.80 -10.92 23.22
CA ILE A 226 3.09 -11.98 22.25
C ILE A 226 4.26 -11.58 21.33
N PHE A 227 4.25 -10.35 20.79
CA PHE A 227 5.24 -9.84 19.84
C PHE A 227 6.25 -8.91 20.53
N GLN A 228 7.27 -9.48 21.13
CA GLN A 228 8.18 -8.76 22.04
C GLN A 228 9.45 -8.20 21.37
N ASP A 229 9.82 -8.67 20.17
CA ASP A 229 11.08 -8.33 19.50
C ASP A 229 11.00 -7.04 18.62
N THR A 230 10.29 -6.01 19.06
CA THR A 230 10.08 -4.76 18.30
C THR A 230 11.38 -4.07 17.92
N GLU A 231 12.35 -3.99 18.84
CA GLU A 231 13.65 -3.36 18.58
C GLU A 231 14.44 -4.11 17.51
N LYS A 232 14.45 -5.45 17.56
CA LYS A 232 15.09 -6.29 16.54
C LYS A 232 14.43 -6.11 15.17
N ALA A 233 13.10 -6.02 15.13
CA ALA A 233 12.33 -5.80 13.92
C ALA A 233 12.64 -4.42 13.32
N ILE A 234 12.69 -3.36 14.13
CA ILE A 234 13.04 -1.99 13.69
C ILE A 234 14.46 -1.94 13.14
N ALA A 235 15.43 -2.54 13.86
CA ALA A 235 16.82 -2.60 13.40
C ALA A 235 16.96 -3.36 12.06
N ALA A 236 16.23 -4.46 11.91
CA ALA A 236 16.19 -5.22 10.66
C ALA A 236 15.55 -4.42 9.52
N ARG A 237 14.49 -3.66 9.77
CA ARG A 237 13.86 -2.78 8.79
C ARG A 237 14.83 -1.71 8.29
N SER A 238 15.60 -1.09 9.18
CA SER A 238 16.60 -0.09 8.79
C SER A 238 17.68 -0.70 7.89
N ARG A 239 18.17 -1.91 8.20
CA ARG A 239 19.15 -2.62 7.35
C ARG A 239 18.58 -2.99 5.98
N LEU A 240 17.33 -3.47 5.92
CA LEU A 240 16.66 -3.79 4.67
C LEU A 240 16.41 -2.55 3.81
N ASN A 241 15.99 -1.44 4.42
CA ASN A 241 15.80 -0.18 3.69
C ASN A 241 17.12 0.33 3.10
N ASN A 242 18.21 0.28 3.85
CA ASN A 242 19.53 0.65 3.34
C ASN A 242 19.97 -0.28 2.20
N PHE A 243 19.71 -1.59 2.31
CA PHE A 243 19.98 -2.55 1.25
C PHE A 243 19.17 -2.25 -0.03
N ILE A 244 17.85 -1.98 0.11
CA ILE A 244 16.97 -1.62 -1.01
C ILE A 244 17.45 -0.31 -1.64
N GLU A 245 17.74 0.71 -0.86
CA GLU A 245 18.22 2.01 -1.34
C GLU A 245 19.55 1.88 -2.10
N ASN A 246 20.53 1.17 -1.54
CA ASN A 246 21.80 0.91 -2.20
C ASN A 246 21.62 0.13 -3.51
N SER A 247 20.71 -0.84 -3.52
CA SER A 247 20.38 -1.61 -4.71
C SER A 247 19.79 -0.73 -5.81
N LEU A 248 18.85 0.14 -5.47
CA LEU A 248 18.22 1.07 -6.42
C LEU A 248 19.22 2.11 -6.95
N ARG A 249 20.13 2.60 -6.12
CA ARG A 249 21.19 3.55 -6.53
C ARG A 249 22.17 2.94 -7.55
N GLN A 250 22.40 1.65 -7.52
CA GLN A 250 23.25 0.96 -8.51
C GLN A 250 22.65 0.93 -9.93
N GLY A 251 21.37 1.31 -10.09
CA GLY A 251 20.73 1.50 -11.41
C GLY A 251 20.51 0.24 -12.24
N HIS A 252 20.81 -0.93 -11.73
CA HIS A 252 20.69 -2.20 -12.48
C HIS A 252 19.24 -2.75 -12.54
N PHE A 253 18.31 -2.12 -11.85
CA PHE A 253 16.95 -2.63 -11.66
C PHE A 253 15.84 -1.87 -12.43
N THR A 254 16.23 -0.92 -13.29
CA THR A 254 15.27 -0.33 -14.21
C THR A 254 14.90 -1.36 -15.27
N LYS A 255 13.75 -1.98 -15.13
CA LYS A 255 13.19 -2.85 -16.15
C LYS A 255 12.79 -2.00 -17.34
N THR A 256 13.33 -2.26 -18.51
CA THR A 256 12.98 -1.55 -19.73
C THR A 256 12.33 -2.48 -20.74
N CYS A 257 11.39 -1.96 -21.52
CA CYS A 257 10.79 -2.67 -22.63
C CYS A 257 11.88 -3.05 -23.67
N ARG A 258 12.03 -4.35 -23.95
CA ARG A 258 13.03 -4.85 -24.92
C ARG A 258 12.84 -4.30 -26.33
N LYS A 259 11.65 -3.78 -26.67
CA LYS A 259 11.35 -3.30 -28.02
C LYS A 259 11.52 -1.78 -28.18
N CYS A 260 11.09 -0.98 -27.21
CA CYS A 260 11.09 0.49 -27.32
C CYS A 260 11.93 1.20 -26.24
N GLY A 261 12.55 0.48 -25.30
CA GLY A 261 13.34 1.07 -24.24
C GLY A 261 12.55 1.80 -23.15
N LYS A 262 11.21 1.86 -23.24
CA LYS A 262 10.35 2.50 -22.23
C LYS A 262 10.60 1.87 -20.87
N VAL A 263 10.83 2.67 -19.83
CA VAL A 263 10.94 2.19 -18.47
C VAL A 263 9.59 1.57 -18.06
N LEU A 264 9.67 0.34 -17.59
CA LEU A 264 8.52 -0.43 -17.09
C LEU A 264 8.52 -0.37 -15.57
N ASP A 265 7.33 -0.43 -15.00
CA ASP A 265 7.19 -0.61 -13.57
C ASP A 265 7.94 -1.88 -13.13
N PHE A 266 8.55 -1.85 -11.96
CA PHE A 266 9.36 -2.96 -11.47
C PHE A 266 8.51 -4.23 -11.31
N SER A 267 7.27 -4.10 -10.88
CA SER A 267 6.28 -5.17 -10.74
C SER A 267 5.72 -5.67 -12.07
N TYR A 268 5.99 -4.95 -13.18
CA TYR A 268 5.47 -5.30 -14.50
C TYR A 268 6.00 -6.66 -14.96
N ARG A 269 5.10 -7.62 -15.16
CA ARG A 269 5.40 -9.05 -15.33
C ARG A 269 6.10 -9.40 -16.65
N PHE A 270 5.99 -8.54 -17.67
CA PHE A 270 6.46 -8.84 -19.02
C PHE A 270 7.71 -8.04 -19.40
N SER A 271 8.47 -8.53 -20.38
CA SER A 271 9.66 -7.87 -20.92
C SER A 271 9.36 -6.85 -22.03
N ILE A 272 8.10 -6.73 -22.44
CA ILE A 272 7.62 -5.85 -23.52
C ILE A 272 6.42 -5.08 -22.97
N CYS A 273 6.38 -3.74 -23.13
CA CYS A 273 5.27 -2.91 -22.69
C CYS A 273 3.97 -3.22 -23.47
N ASP A 274 2.84 -2.87 -22.90
CA ASP A 274 1.51 -3.13 -23.50
C ASP A 274 1.37 -2.52 -24.88
N GLU A 275 1.91 -1.32 -25.10
CA GLU A 275 1.93 -0.65 -26.40
C GLU A 275 2.66 -1.47 -27.46
N CYS A 276 3.85 -1.97 -27.13
CA CYS A 276 4.63 -2.81 -28.04
C CYS A 276 4.03 -4.21 -28.23
N HIS A 277 3.37 -4.74 -27.20
CA HIS A 277 2.66 -6.01 -27.30
C HIS A 277 1.43 -5.91 -28.21
N THR A 278 0.67 -4.82 -28.10
CA THR A 278 -0.50 -4.55 -28.93
C THR A 278 -0.11 -4.31 -30.40
N GLN A 279 1.00 -3.62 -30.64
CA GLN A 279 1.53 -3.44 -31.99
C GLN A 279 1.97 -4.77 -32.63
N ASN A 280 2.54 -5.70 -31.86
CA ASN A 280 2.89 -7.03 -32.38
C ASN A 280 1.64 -7.84 -32.76
N LYS A 281 0.54 -7.73 -32.02
CA LYS A 281 -0.73 -8.38 -32.38
C LYS A 281 -1.36 -7.82 -33.67
N ARG A 282 -1.18 -6.52 -33.92
CA ARG A 282 -1.69 -5.87 -35.15
C ARG A 282 -0.84 -6.20 -36.39
N GLY A 283 0.45 -6.50 -36.21
CA GLY A 283 1.37 -6.87 -37.28
C GLY A 283 1.29 -8.35 -37.71
N SER A 284 0.70 -9.24 -36.91
CA SER A 284 0.54 -10.67 -37.21
C SER A 284 -0.82 -11.04 -37.86
N GLY A 285 -1.66 -10.02 -38.14
CA GLY A 285 -3.05 -10.20 -38.61
C GLY A 285 -3.24 -10.19 -40.12
N LEU A 286 -2.20 -10.28 -40.94
CA LEU A 286 -2.33 -10.30 -42.40
C LEU A 286 -1.42 -11.41 -43.00
N SER A 287 -1.86 -12.65 -42.92
CA SER A 287 -1.57 -13.71 -43.92
C SER A 287 -2.21 -15.01 -43.46
N THR A 288 -3.34 -15.34 -44.04
CA THR A 288 -3.73 -16.69 -44.52
C THR A 288 -5.17 -16.68 -45.00
N TYR A 289 -5.39 -16.18 -46.20
CA TYR A 289 -6.42 -16.74 -47.07
C TYR A 289 -5.70 -17.59 -48.11
N GLY A 290 -5.61 -18.85 -47.84
CA GLY A 290 -5.06 -19.88 -48.75
C GLY A 290 -6.09 -21.04 -48.91
N GLY A 291 -6.64 -21.12 -50.06
CA GLY A 291 -7.83 -21.87 -50.48
C GLY A 291 -7.90 -23.35 -50.12
N TYR A 292 -9.08 -23.77 -49.74
CA TYR A 292 -9.55 -25.15 -49.72
C TYR A 292 -9.91 -25.57 -51.16
N ARG A 293 -9.03 -26.33 -51.84
CA ARG A 293 -9.39 -27.13 -53.05
C ARG A 293 -9.96 -28.46 -52.59
N GLY A 294 -11.26 -28.64 -52.82
CA GLY A 294 -11.93 -29.89 -52.60
C GLY A 294 -11.38 -30.99 -53.52
N ARG A 295 -11.06 -32.14 -52.95
CA ARG A 295 -10.89 -33.41 -53.68
C ARG A 295 -12.19 -34.20 -53.66
N LYS A 296 -12.85 -34.29 -54.82
CA LYS A 296 -13.90 -35.29 -55.07
C LYS A 296 -13.26 -36.69 -55.11
N ARG A 297 -13.86 -37.61 -54.34
CA ARG A 297 -13.64 -39.06 -54.48
C ARG A 297 -14.57 -39.61 -55.57
N ARG A 298 -14.01 -40.42 -56.40
CA ARG A 298 -14.69 -41.52 -57.01
C ARG A 298 -14.47 -42.79 -56.17
#